data_83e7a849828e484850794e21539e55aa
#
_entry.id   83e7a849828e484850794e21539e55aa
#
_cell.length_a   1.000
_cell.length_b   1.000
_cell.length_c   1.000
_cell.angle_alpha   90.00
_cell.angle_beta   90.00
_cell.angle_gamma   90.00
#
_symmetry.space_group_name_H-M   'P 1'
#
loop_
_entity.id
_entity.type
_entity.pdbx_description
1 polymer ?
#
loop_
_entity_poly.entity_id
_entity_poly.type
_entity_poly.pdbx_seq_one_letter_code
_entity_poly.pdbx_strand_id
1 'polypeptide(L)'
;MAEGISLVIVGPEDPLVKGIVDFFKADKQLKKVKIVGPDASGARLEGSKDFSKAFMQKHGVPTAFSETFTKETLATGLAYLDKQAGPYVLKADGLAAGKGVIITESKEEAKASLKEMLTEGKFGEAGDKVLVEQFLKGIELSVFVLSDGTNYVILPEAKDYKRIGEGDTGLNTGGMGAVSPVPFADAAFMQKVEDLVVKPTLAGLQAEGIHYVGFIFIGLMNDEGNPMVIEYNARMGDPETEVVLPRIKTDFVRLMLAAADGKLDKIKLSINPKSAVTTMVVAGGYPEEYKKGDLMEIPEADKDTVVFHAGTKSTEVGVVTNGGRVIALTGLGRTMTAAVKKSQKMAKKIKFKKKYFRKDIGLDLMKYLD
;
A
#
# COMPACT_ATOMS: atom_id res chain seq x y z
N MET A 1 24.43 -11.42 12.34
CA MET A 1 24.94 -12.04 13.60
C MET A 1 25.94 -11.11 14.32
N ALA A 2 26.86 -10.47 13.61
CA ALA A 2 27.82 -9.55 14.23
C ALA A 2 27.16 -8.40 15.00
N GLU A 3 26.02 -7.90 14.53
CA GLU A 3 25.27 -6.79 15.14
C GLU A 3 24.26 -7.23 16.23
N GLY A 4 24.18 -8.51 16.60
CA GLY A 4 23.27 -9.00 17.65
C GLY A 4 21.78 -8.83 17.35
N ILE A 5 21.38 -8.74 16.07
CA ILE A 5 19.98 -8.58 15.66
C ILE A 5 19.19 -9.83 16.03
N SER A 6 18.06 -9.66 16.74
CA SER A 6 17.17 -10.73 17.20
C SER A 6 15.78 -10.69 16.57
N LEU A 7 15.38 -9.58 15.95
CA LEU A 7 14.10 -9.38 15.26
C LEU A 7 14.34 -8.63 13.96
N VAL A 8 13.75 -9.13 12.87
CA VAL A 8 13.71 -8.48 11.55
C VAL A 8 12.25 -8.27 11.15
N ILE A 9 11.92 -7.10 10.67
CA ILE A 9 10.64 -6.77 10.05
C ILE A 9 10.94 -6.42 8.60
N VAL A 10 10.37 -7.16 7.66
CA VAL A 10 10.62 -6.95 6.23
C VAL A 10 9.64 -5.92 5.70
N GLY A 11 10.16 -4.74 5.33
CA GLY A 11 9.35 -3.62 4.85
C GLY A 11 9.01 -3.68 3.35
N PRO A 12 9.99 -3.93 2.44
CA PRO A 12 9.75 -3.94 1.00
C PRO A 12 9.26 -5.30 0.48
N GLU A 13 8.46 -5.26 -0.59
CA GLU A 13 7.86 -6.45 -1.22
C GLU A 13 8.87 -7.34 -1.94
N ASP A 14 9.84 -6.74 -2.63
CA ASP A 14 10.77 -7.49 -3.48
C ASP A 14 11.56 -8.58 -2.72
N PRO A 15 12.15 -8.32 -1.54
CA PRO A 15 12.76 -9.37 -0.73
C PRO A 15 11.77 -10.45 -0.27
N LEU A 16 10.52 -10.09 0.03
CA LEU A 16 9.49 -11.05 0.44
C LEU A 16 9.15 -12.02 -0.69
N VAL A 17 8.87 -11.49 -1.87
CA VAL A 17 8.57 -12.30 -3.07
C VAL A 17 9.76 -13.18 -3.45
N LYS A 18 11.00 -12.70 -3.25
CA LYS A 18 12.24 -13.45 -3.47
C LYS A 18 12.59 -14.44 -2.35
N GLY A 19 11.76 -14.58 -1.33
CA GLY A 19 11.91 -15.63 -0.31
C GLY A 19 12.93 -15.32 0.78
N ILE A 20 13.09 -14.06 1.20
CA ILE A 20 14.00 -13.71 2.32
C ILE A 20 13.63 -14.46 3.60
N VAL A 21 12.33 -14.67 3.86
CA VAL A 21 11.86 -15.41 5.04
C VAL A 21 12.23 -16.90 4.95
N ASP A 22 12.09 -17.50 3.76
CA ASP A 22 12.49 -18.86 3.48
C ASP A 22 14.01 -19.04 3.67
N PHE A 23 14.80 -18.08 3.21
CA PHE A 23 16.24 -18.03 3.42
C PHE A 23 16.60 -18.01 4.91
N PHE A 24 15.95 -17.16 5.71
CA PHE A 24 16.17 -17.10 7.16
C PHE A 24 15.80 -18.42 7.84
N LYS A 25 14.68 -19.04 7.46
CA LYS A 25 14.23 -20.33 8.02
C LYS A 25 15.17 -21.49 7.67
N ALA A 26 15.78 -21.48 6.48
CA ALA A 26 16.67 -22.54 6.01
C ALA A 26 18.08 -22.44 6.61
N ASP A 27 18.58 -21.25 6.93
CA ASP A 27 19.92 -21.04 7.45
C ASP A 27 20.02 -21.41 8.93
N LYS A 28 21.06 -22.19 9.30
CA LYS A 28 21.27 -22.72 10.66
C LYS A 28 21.47 -21.62 11.72
N GLN A 29 22.01 -20.47 11.35
CA GLN A 29 22.25 -19.34 12.24
C GLN A 29 21.08 -18.37 12.25
N LEU A 30 20.56 -18.01 11.07
CA LEU A 30 19.51 -17.01 10.90
C LEU A 30 18.14 -17.50 11.39
N LYS A 31 17.85 -18.80 11.36
CA LYS A 31 16.58 -19.35 11.88
C LYS A 31 16.30 -19.03 13.36
N LYS A 32 17.31 -18.56 14.11
CA LYS A 32 17.16 -18.10 15.50
C LYS A 32 16.68 -16.65 15.59
N VAL A 33 16.79 -15.88 14.50
CA VAL A 33 16.33 -14.50 14.41
C VAL A 33 14.84 -14.52 14.11
N LYS A 34 14.04 -13.84 14.92
CA LYS A 34 12.61 -13.69 14.66
C LYS A 34 12.42 -12.81 13.41
N ILE A 35 11.53 -13.22 12.53
CA ILE A 35 11.25 -12.48 11.30
C ILE A 35 9.75 -12.28 11.14
N VAL A 36 9.34 -11.04 10.88
CA VAL A 36 7.97 -10.65 10.54
C VAL A 36 7.94 -10.30 9.06
N GLY A 37 7.26 -11.11 8.31
CA GLY A 37 7.05 -11.07 6.87
C GLY A 37 6.58 -12.45 6.41
N PRO A 38 5.72 -12.55 5.38
CA PRO A 38 5.34 -13.82 4.79
C PRO A 38 6.53 -14.47 4.07
N ASP A 39 6.51 -15.78 3.97
CA ASP A 39 7.40 -16.50 3.07
C ASP A 39 7.01 -16.28 1.59
N ALA A 40 7.78 -16.82 0.66
CA ALA A 40 7.52 -16.61 -0.77
C ALA A 40 6.11 -17.08 -1.18
N SER A 41 5.58 -18.13 -0.54
CA SER A 41 4.22 -18.62 -0.81
C SER A 41 3.16 -17.61 -0.43
N GLY A 42 3.24 -17.00 0.76
CA GLY A 42 2.33 -15.93 1.21
C GLY A 42 2.53 -14.63 0.46
N ALA A 43 3.78 -14.29 0.11
CA ALA A 43 4.10 -13.08 -0.64
C ALA A 43 3.54 -13.10 -2.08
N ARG A 44 3.10 -14.23 -2.60
CA ARG A 44 2.38 -14.33 -3.89
C ARG A 44 1.08 -13.53 -3.92
N LEU A 45 0.46 -13.22 -2.78
CA LEU A 45 -0.71 -12.33 -2.74
C LEU A 45 -0.40 -10.95 -3.35
N GLU A 46 0.84 -10.45 -3.22
CA GLU A 46 1.31 -9.22 -3.89
C GLU A 46 2.07 -9.54 -5.18
N GLY A 47 2.86 -10.60 -5.18
CA GLY A 47 3.78 -10.97 -6.27
C GLY A 47 3.08 -11.43 -7.55
N SER A 48 1.82 -11.90 -7.48
CA SER A 48 1.03 -12.30 -8.64
C SER A 48 -0.43 -11.90 -8.46
N LYS A 49 -0.91 -11.00 -9.32
CA LYS A 49 -2.32 -10.58 -9.35
C LYS A 49 -3.24 -11.69 -9.84
N ASP A 50 -2.75 -12.51 -10.76
CA ASP A 50 -3.44 -13.70 -11.26
C ASP A 50 -3.70 -14.70 -10.12
N PHE A 51 -2.66 -15.01 -9.35
CA PHE A 51 -2.80 -15.84 -8.13
C PHE A 51 -3.77 -15.21 -7.13
N SER A 52 -3.61 -13.93 -6.84
CA SER A 52 -4.43 -13.19 -5.89
C SER A 52 -5.91 -13.20 -6.28
N LYS A 53 -6.24 -13.03 -7.56
CA LYS A 53 -7.62 -13.11 -8.08
C LYS A 53 -8.20 -14.51 -7.97
N ALA A 54 -7.45 -15.53 -8.40
CA ALA A 54 -7.86 -16.92 -8.26
C ALA A 54 -8.08 -17.31 -6.80
N PHE A 55 -7.21 -16.86 -5.89
CA PHE A 55 -7.34 -17.04 -4.45
C PHE A 55 -8.64 -16.40 -3.92
N MET A 56 -8.89 -15.13 -4.24
CA MET A 56 -10.09 -14.42 -3.79
C MET A 56 -11.37 -15.09 -4.28
N GLN A 57 -11.42 -15.49 -5.55
CA GLN A 57 -12.57 -16.20 -6.13
C GLN A 57 -12.79 -17.54 -5.42
N LYS A 58 -11.75 -18.33 -5.22
CA LYS A 58 -11.81 -19.64 -4.57
C LYS A 58 -12.33 -19.57 -3.14
N HIS A 59 -11.93 -18.52 -2.40
CA HIS A 59 -12.26 -18.37 -0.97
C HIS A 59 -13.41 -17.40 -0.69
N GLY A 60 -14.12 -16.96 -1.74
CA GLY A 60 -15.32 -16.13 -1.59
C GLY A 60 -15.04 -14.70 -1.11
N VAL A 61 -13.83 -14.17 -1.34
CA VAL A 61 -13.49 -12.78 -1.02
C VAL A 61 -14.00 -11.86 -2.13
N PRO A 62 -14.82 -10.83 -1.81
CA PRO A 62 -15.38 -9.91 -2.80
C PRO A 62 -14.27 -9.15 -3.54
N THR A 63 -14.26 -9.24 -4.85
CA THR A 63 -13.32 -8.53 -5.74
C THR A 63 -13.93 -8.32 -7.12
N ALA A 64 -13.33 -7.43 -7.92
CA ALA A 64 -13.72 -7.25 -9.31
C ALA A 64 -13.59 -8.56 -10.11
N PHE A 65 -14.55 -8.81 -10.99
CA PHE A 65 -14.41 -9.88 -11.98
C PHE A 65 -13.18 -9.62 -12.84
N SER A 66 -12.44 -10.67 -13.19
CA SER A 66 -11.22 -10.56 -13.99
C SER A 66 -11.00 -11.77 -14.86
N GLU A 67 -10.39 -11.55 -16.01
CA GLU A 67 -9.87 -12.59 -16.91
C GLU A 67 -8.39 -12.32 -17.19
N THR A 68 -7.60 -13.40 -17.23
CA THR A 68 -6.15 -13.32 -17.45
C THR A 68 -5.80 -13.77 -18.85
N PHE A 69 -4.95 -12.99 -19.52
CA PHE A 69 -4.48 -13.27 -20.88
C PHE A 69 -2.95 -13.32 -20.93
N THR A 70 -2.45 -14.17 -21.84
CA THR A 70 -1.02 -14.32 -22.16
C THR A 70 -0.80 -13.97 -23.62
N LYS A 71 0.44 -13.99 -24.06
CA LYS A 71 0.80 -13.78 -25.47
C LYS A 71 0.07 -14.80 -26.39
N GLU A 72 -0.05 -16.05 -25.95
CA GLU A 72 -0.73 -17.13 -26.71
C GLU A 72 -2.25 -16.90 -26.78
N THR A 73 -2.84 -16.26 -25.78
CA THR A 73 -4.28 -15.98 -25.71
C THR A 73 -4.64 -14.54 -26.08
N LEU A 74 -3.71 -13.77 -26.67
CA LEU A 74 -3.94 -12.36 -27.04
C LEU A 74 -5.18 -12.18 -27.92
N ALA A 75 -5.38 -13.04 -28.92
CA ALA A 75 -6.56 -12.95 -29.80
C ALA A 75 -7.87 -13.11 -29.01
N THR A 76 -7.91 -14.01 -28.04
CA THR A 76 -9.03 -14.19 -27.10
C THR A 76 -9.24 -12.95 -26.25
N GLY A 77 -8.15 -12.35 -25.73
CA GLY A 77 -8.21 -11.12 -24.94
C GLY A 77 -8.75 -9.93 -25.70
N LEU A 78 -8.34 -9.77 -26.97
CA LEU A 78 -8.89 -8.73 -27.85
C LEU A 78 -10.40 -8.92 -28.10
N ALA A 79 -10.83 -10.16 -28.36
CA ALA A 79 -12.23 -10.50 -28.52
C ALA A 79 -13.04 -10.35 -27.23
N TYR A 80 -12.42 -10.57 -26.06
CA TYR A 80 -13.01 -10.32 -24.75
C TYR A 80 -13.28 -8.82 -24.56
N LEU A 81 -12.29 -7.95 -24.82
CA LEU A 81 -12.46 -6.50 -24.75
C LEU A 81 -13.55 -5.97 -25.68
N ASP A 82 -13.77 -6.61 -26.86
CA ASP A 82 -14.86 -6.23 -27.77
C ASP A 82 -16.24 -6.37 -27.14
N LYS A 83 -16.42 -7.34 -26.25
CA LYS A 83 -17.70 -7.65 -25.59
C LYS A 83 -17.91 -6.82 -24.30
N GLN A 84 -16.84 -6.17 -23.77
CA GLN A 84 -16.94 -5.38 -22.56
C GLN A 84 -17.34 -3.93 -22.86
N ALA A 85 -18.01 -3.31 -21.88
CA ALA A 85 -18.19 -1.86 -21.83
C ALA A 85 -17.11 -1.25 -20.92
N GLY A 86 -16.60 -0.07 -21.32
CA GLY A 86 -15.64 0.67 -20.50
C GLY A 86 -16.26 1.23 -19.20
N PRO A 87 -15.43 1.73 -18.28
CA PRO A 87 -13.96 1.82 -18.35
C PRO A 87 -13.26 0.46 -18.32
N TYR A 88 -12.13 0.36 -19.01
CA TYR A 88 -11.31 -0.85 -19.08
C TYR A 88 -10.14 -0.75 -18.10
N VAL A 89 -9.90 -1.81 -17.32
CA VAL A 89 -8.77 -1.88 -16.36
C VAL A 89 -7.88 -3.04 -16.77
N LEU A 90 -6.63 -2.73 -17.11
CA LEU A 90 -5.62 -3.71 -17.48
C LEU A 90 -4.49 -3.66 -16.44
N LYS A 91 -4.07 -4.83 -15.92
CA LYS A 91 -3.02 -4.93 -14.92
C LYS A 91 -1.98 -5.97 -15.33
N ALA A 92 -0.71 -5.58 -15.39
CA ALA A 92 0.40 -6.54 -15.48
C ALA A 92 0.47 -7.41 -14.22
N ASP A 93 0.73 -8.71 -14.34
CA ASP A 93 0.62 -9.66 -13.23
C ASP A 93 1.65 -9.42 -12.13
N GLY A 94 2.91 -9.21 -12.44
CA GLY A 94 3.98 -9.12 -11.44
C GLY A 94 4.13 -7.75 -10.78
N LEU A 95 5.23 -7.60 -10.03
CA LEU A 95 5.62 -6.33 -9.42
C LEU A 95 6.00 -5.31 -10.50
N ALA A 96 5.24 -4.25 -10.63
CA ALA A 96 5.43 -3.20 -11.65
C ALA A 96 5.55 -1.78 -11.03
N ALA A 97 5.86 -1.69 -9.74
CA ALA A 97 6.05 -0.42 -9.00
C ALA A 97 4.91 0.61 -9.26
N GLY A 98 3.66 0.15 -9.29
CA GLY A 98 2.48 0.98 -9.53
C GLY A 98 2.28 1.44 -11.00
N LYS A 99 3.17 1.04 -11.92
CA LYS A 99 3.13 1.46 -13.34
C LYS A 99 2.44 0.43 -14.25
N GLY A 100 2.16 -0.77 -13.74
CA GLY A 100 1.55 -1.87 -14.49
C GLY A 100 0.03 -1.82 -14.58
N VAL A 101 -0.62 -0.69 -14.26
CA VAL A 101 -2.08 -0.52 -14.30
C VAL A 101 -2.44 0.56 -15.30
N ILE A 102 -3.32 0.21 -16.24
CA ILE A 102 -3.88 1.12 -17.24
C ILE A 102 -5.39 1.14 -17.08
N ILE A 103 -5.97 2.33 -16.96
CA ILE A 103 -7.41 2.55 -16.91
C ILE A 103 -7.76 3.50 -18.05
N THR A 104 -8.65 3.09 -18.94
CA THR A 104 -9.08 3.88 -20.09
C THR A 104 -10.55 3.68 -20.43
N GLU A 105 -11.18 4.74 -20.93
CA GLU A 105 -12.55 4.70 -21.48
C GLU A 105 -12.57 4.19 -22.95
N SER A 106 -11.42 4.25 -23.65
CA SER A 106 -11.29 3.90 -25.04
C SER A 106 -11.01 2.40 -25.22
N LYS A 107 -11.88 1.72 -25.95
CA LYS A 107 -11.70 0.32 -26.32
C LYS A 107 -10.46 0.11 -27.18
N GLU A 108 -10.20 1.01 -28.10
CA GLU A 108 -9.05 0.99 -28.98
C GLU A 108 -7.75 1.10 -28.19
N GLU A 109 -7.71 2.02 -27.23
CA GLU A 109 -6.56 2.17 -26.32
C GLU A 109 -6.39 0.93 -25.44
N ALA A 110 -7.48 0.36 -24.89
CA ALA A 110 -7.42 -0.86 -24.10
C ALA A 110 -6.83 -2.04 -24.91
N LYS A 111 -7.27 -2.22 -26.16
CA LYS A 111 -6.74 -3.25 -27.06
C LYS A 111 -5.27 -3.03 -27.43
N ALA A 112 -4.90 -1.78 -27.72
CA ALA A 112 -3.50 -1.42 -27.97
C ALA A 112 -2.64 -1.70 -26.76
N SER A 113 -3.08 -1.31 -25.57
CA SER A 113 -2.39 -1.55 -24.29
C SER A 113 -2.24 -3.04 -24.00
N LEU A 114 -3.28 -3.85 -24.17
CA LEU A 114 -3.20 -5.31 -23.98
C LEU A 114 -2.12 -5.92 -24.88
N LYS A 115 -2.09 -5.51 -26.15
CA LYS A 115 -1.08 -5.97 -27.10
C LYS A 115 0.32 -5.52 -26.69
N GLU A 116 0.51 -4.22 -26.40
CA GLU A 116 1.81 -3.67 -25.97
C GLU A 116 2.34 -4.40 -24.71
N MET A 117 1.49 -4.56 -23.69
CA MET A 117 1.88 -5.21 -22.44
C MET A 117 2.33 -6.66 -22.64
N LEU A 118 1.64 -7.44 -23.48
CA LEU A 118 1.92 -8.86 -23.73
C LEU A 118 3.04 -9.11 -24.75
N THR A 119 3.33 -8.16 -25.67
CA THR A 119 4.25 -8.43 -26.80
C THR A 119 5.53 -7.61 -26.80
N GLU A 120 5.56 -6.45 -26.14
CA GLU A 120 6.71 -5.53 -26.23
C GLU A 120 7.65 -5.59 -25.02
N GLY A 121 7.40 -6.49 -24.05
CA GLY A 121 8.28 -6.69 -22.89
C GLY A 121 8.43 -5.48 -21.97
N LYS A 122 7.54 -4.51 -22.04
CA LYS A 122 7.57 -3.24 -21.28
C LYS A 122 7.70 -3.44 -19.76
N PHE A 123 7.18 -4.55 -19.25
CA PHE A 123 7.18 -4.88 -17.82
C PHE A 123 8.05 -6.11 -17.49
N GLY A 124 8.91 -6.57 -18.43
CA GLY A 124 9.69 -7.80 -18.24
C GLY A 124 8.78 -9.00 -17.99
N GLU A 125 9.17 -9.91 -17.09
CA GLU A 125 8.39 -11.09 -16.69
C GLU A 125 6.99 -10.73 -16.13
N ALA A 126 6.83 -9.55 -15.54
CA ALA A 126 5.52 -9.08 -15.06
C ALA A 126 4.50 -8.85 -16.20
N GLY A 127 4.96 -8.68 -17.43
CA GLY A 127 4.15 -8.54 -18.64
C GLY A 127 3.73 -9.86 -19.31
N ASP A 128 4.19 -11.01 -18.82
CA ASP A 128 3.86 -12.32 -19.42
C ASP A 128 2.37 -12.65 -19.29
N LYS A 129 1.72 -12.07 -18.28
CA LYS A 129 0.28 -12.14 -18.08
C LYS A 129 -0.29 -10.74 -17.86
N VAL A 130 -1.48 -10.51 -18.42
CA VAL A 130 -2.25 -9.29 -18.19
C VAL A 130 -3.67 -9.67 -17.77
N LEU A 131 -4.10 -9.09 -16.65
CA LEU A 131 -5.47 -9.20 -16.17
C LEU A 131 -6.30 -8.05 -16.77
N VAL A 132 -7.46 -8.39 -17.30
CA VAL A 132 -8.51 -7.43 -17.65
C VAL A 132 -9.57 -7.52 -16.57
N GLU A 133 -9.77 -6.44 -15.82
CA GLU A 133 -10.67 -6.40 -14.67
C GLU A 133 -11.89 -5.50 -14.92
N GLN A 134 -12.97 -5.83 -14.23
CA GLN A 134 -14.11 -4.93 -14.11
C GLN A 134 -13.69 -3.66 -13.37
N PHE A 135 -14.09 -2.50 -13.89
CA PHE A 135 -13.89 -1.23 -13.19
C PHE A 135 -14.81 -1.15 -11.97
N LEU A 136 -14.22 -0.99 -10.78
CA LEU A 136 -14.95 -0.75 -9.53
C LEU A 136 -15.24 0.75 -9.37
N LYS A 137 -16.46 1.07 -8.93
CA LYS A 137 -16.86 2.45 -8.58
C LYS A 137 -16.87 2.59 -7.07
N GLY A 138 -16.55 3.78 -6.56
CA GLY A 138 -16.61 4.04 -5.14
C GLY A 138 -15.46 4.88 -4.64
N ILE A 139 -15.11 4.71 -3.37
CA ILE A 139 -14.02 5.42 -2.70
C ILE A 139 -13.00 4.42 -2.19
N GLU A 140 -11.75 4.61 -2.59
CA GLU A 140 -10.66 3.75 -2.14
C GLU A 140 -10.30 3.99 -0.68
N LEU A 141 -9.94 2.91 0.02
CA LEU A 141 -9.29 2.92 1.32
C LEU A 141 -8.37 1.72 1.47
N SER A 142 -7.48 1.80 2.45
CA SER A 142 -6.53 0.74 2.78
C SER A 142 -6.81 0.20 4.19
N VAL A 143 -6.92 -1.11 4.31
CA VAL A 143 -7.03 -1.82 5.59
C VAL A 143 -5.79 -2.66 5.81
N PHE A 144 -5.28 -2.67 7.03
CA PHE A 144 -4.06 -3.38 7.39
C PHE A 144 -4.35 -4.44 8.42
N VAL A 145 -3.90 -5.64 8.15
CA VAL A 145 -3.99 -6.78 9.07
C VAL A 145 -2.59 -7.23 9.41
N LEU A 146 -2.30 -7.42 10.69
CA LEU A 146 -1.12 -8.13 11.15
C LEU A 146 -1.54 -9.53 11.56
N SER A 147 -0.97 -10.54 10.92
CA SER A 147 -1.20 -11.96 11.19
C SER A 147 0.02 -12.62 11.83
N ASP A 148 -0.21 -13.61 12.68
CA ASP A 148 0.81 -14.49 13.24
C ASP A 148 0.75 -15.93 12.66
N GLY A 149 -0.07 -16.10 11.60
CA GLY A 149 -0.33 -17.39 10.96
C GLY A 149 -1.59 -18.09 11.47
N THR A 150 -2.11 -17.69 12.63
CA THR A 150 -3.32 -18.25 13.24
C THR A 150 -4.27 -17.16 13.71
N ASN A 151 -3.74 -16.19 14.44
CA ASN A 151 -4.47 -15.04 14.95
C ASN A 151 -4.13 -13.78 14.16
N TYR A 152 -4.92 -12.74 14.35
CA TYR A 152 -4.68 -11.45 13.69
C TYR A 152 -5.16 -10.27 14.55
N VAL A 153 -4.66 -9.09 14.19
CA VAL A 153 -5.19 -7.81 14.63
C VAL A 153 -5.39 -6.90 13.43
N ILE A 154 -6.49 -6.16 13.39
CA ILE A 154 -6.74 -5.13 12.38
C ILE A 154 -6.15 -3.83 12.92
N LEU A 155 -5.24 -3.25 12.14
CA LEU A 155 -4.61 -1.96 12.44
C LEU A 155 -5.52 -0.81 11.96
N PRO A 156 -5.22 0.45 12.34
CA PRO A 156 -5.98 1.58 11.83
C PRO A 156 -5.99 1.62 10.29
N GLU A 157 -7.17 1.82 9.73
CA GLU A 157 -7.36 2.01 8.29
C GLU A 157 -6.82 3.38 7.83
N ALA A 158 -6.55 3.50 6.52
CA ALA A 158 -6.08 4.74 5.92
C ALA A 158 -6.65 4.94 4.51
N LYS A 159 -6.57 6.17 4.01
CA LYS A 159 -6.77 6.51 2.59
C LYS A 159 -5.53 7.22 2.08
N ASP A 160 -4.99 6.78 0.96
CA ASP A 160 -3.89 7.42 0.25
C ASP A 160 -4.38 8.37 -0.86
N TYR A 161 -3.44 9.14 -1.42
CA TYR A 161 -3.66 10.07 -2.52
C TYR A 161 -2.61 9.84 -3.59
N LYS A 162 -2.97 9.10 -4.64
CA LYS A 162 -2.03 8.59 -5.65
C LYS A 162 -1.64 9.60 -6.71
N ARG A 163 -2.51 10.56 -7.04
CA ARG A 163 -2.26 11.53 -8.12
C ARG A 163 -1.35 12.66 -7.66
N ILE A 164 -0.49 13.14 -8.58
CA ILE A 164 0.47 14.22 -8.31
C ILE A 164 -0.23 15.57 -8.06
N GLY A 165 -1.31 15.85 -8.77
CA GLY A 165 -2.01 17.14 -8.74
C GLY A 165 -3.15 17.19 -7.73
N GLU A 166 -3.47 18.40 -7.28
CA GLU A 166 -4.65 18.68 -6.45
C GLU A 166 -5.93 18.27 -7.19
N GLY A 167 -6.98 17.84 -6.46
CA GLY A 167 -8.21 17.32 -7.05
C GLY A 167 -8.04 15.97 -7.75
N ASP A 168 -7.03 15.18 -7.34
CA ASP A 168 -6.70 13.87 -7.92
C ASP A 168 -6.47 13.91 -9.44
N THR A 169 -5.67 14.89 -9.89
CA THR A 169 -5.32 15.12 -11.30
C THR A 169 -3.88 14.74 -11.61
N GLY A 170 -3.56 14.61 -12.90
CA GLY A 170 -2.19 14.33 -13.36
C GLY A 170 -1.78 12.88 -13.22
N LEU A 171 -0.47 12.63 -13.21
CA LEU A 171 0.11 11.29 -13.19
C LEU A 171 -0.05 10.58 -11.85
N ASN A 172 -0.11 9.25 -11.89
CA ASN A 172 0.02 8.40 -10.70
C ASN A 172 1.43 8.51 -10.10
N THR A 173 1.51 8.44 -8.79
CA THR A 173 2.74 8.50 -8.00
C THR A 173 2.78 7.32 -7.02
N GLY A 174 3.82 7.23 -6.22
CA GLY A 174 3.86 6.32 -5.07
C GLY A 174 3.00 6.77 -3.87
N GLY A 175 2.26 7.87 -4.00
CA GLY A 175 1.43 8.47 -2.94
C GLY A 175 1.92 9.84 -2.53
N MET A 176 1.00 10.83 -2.54
CA MET A 176 1.25 12.24 -2.20
C MET A 176 0.84 12.57 -0.77
N GLY A 177 0.22 11.63 -0.09
CA GLY A 177 -0.23 11.77 1.30
C GLY A 177 -1.18 10.65 1.69
N ALA A 178 -1.52 10.60 2.96
CA ALA A 178 -2.50 9.67 3.51
C ALA A 178 -3.21 10.27 4.72
N VAL A 179 -4.36 9.69 5.07
CA VAL A 179 -5.21 10.08 6.19
C VAL A 179 -5.64 8.84 6.98
N SER A 180 -5.68 8.93 8.30
CA SER A 180 -6.24 7.91 9.21
C SER A 180 -6.82 8.60 10.47
N PRO A 181 -8.02 8.25 10.95
CA PRO A 181 -8.98 7.31 10.40
C PRO A 181 -9.64 7.84 9.13
N VAL A 182 -10.32 6.94 8.42
CA VAL A 182 -11.12 7.27 7.24
C VAL A 182 -12.57 7.47 7.66
N PRO A 183 -13.17 8.68 7.56
CA PRO A 183 -14.47 8.98 8.17
C PRO A 183 -15.64 8.11 7.69
N PHE A 184 -15.64 7.69 6.43
CA PHE A 184 -16.70 6.83 5.88
C PHE A 184 -16.52 5.33 6.21
N ALA A 185 -15.37 4.94 6.79
CA ALA A 185 -15.11 3.57 7.24
C ALA A 185 -15.58 3.42 8.70
N ASP A 186 -16.87 3.53 8.91
CA ASP A 186 -17.48 3.38 10.23
C ASP A 186 -17.40 1.94 10.77
N ALA A 187 -17.85 1.74 12.01
CA ALA A 187 -17.80 0.43 12.65
C ALA A 187 -18.59 -0.65 11.89
N ALA A 188 -19.71 -0.28 11.26
CA ALA A 188 -20.53 -1.22 10.49
C ALA A 188 -19.85 -1.63 9.20
N PHE A 189 -19.21 -0.68 8.48
CA PHE A 189 -18.41 -0.98 7.30
C PHE A 189 -17.18 -1.83 7.66
N MET A 190 -16.45 -1.48 8.72
CA MET A 190 -15.29 -2.24 9.17
C MET A 190 -15.65 -3.66 9.62
N GLN A 191 -16.84 -3.86 10.20
CA GLN A 191 -17.33 -5.21 10.49
C GLN A 191 -17.58 -6.03 9.22
N LYS A 192 -18.14 -5.41 8.15
CA LYS A 192 -18.26 -6.08 6.85
C LYS A 192 -16.89 -6.42 6.27
N VAL A 193 -15.92 -5.51 6.36
CA VAL A 193 -14.53 -5.77 5.92
C VAL A 193 -13.95 -6.97 6.65
N GLU A 194 -14.13 -7.03 7.98
CA GLU A 194 -13.64 -8.17 8.76
C GLU A 194 -14.32 -9.48 8.33
N ASP A 195 -15.65 -9.50 8.22
CA ASP A 195 -16.43 -10.72 7.97
C ASP A 195 -16.29 -11.21 6.52
N LEU A 196 -16.31 -10.30 5.54
CA LEU A 196 -16.35 -10.66 4.11
C LEU A 196 -14.95 -10.71 3.46
N VAL A 197 -13.95 -10.05 4.06
CA VAL A 197 -12.62 -9.93 3.46
C VAL A 197 -11.55 -10.54 4.35
N VAL A 198 -11.37 -10.04 5.59
CA VAL A 198 -10.25 -10.44 6.45
C VAL A 198 -10.33 -11.92 6.85
N LYS A 199 -11.47 -12.33 7.41
CA LYS A 199 -11.68 -13.73 7.86
C LYS A 199 -11.57 -14.73 6.71
N PRO A 200 -12.25 -14.53 5.56
CA PRO A 200 -12.09 -15.45 4.42
C PRO A 200 -10.67 -15.49 3.86
N THR A 201 -9.96 -14.35 3.82
CA THR A 201 -8.55 -14.30 3.40
C THR A 201 -7.68 -15.17 4.30
N LEU A 202 -7.76 -14.99 5.62
CA LEU A 202 -6.95 -15.76 6.56
C LEU A 202 -7.32 -17.24 6.57
N ALA A 203 -8.61 -17.57 6.52
CA ALA A 203 -9.07 -18.94 6.41
C ALA A 203 -8.61 -19.60 5.10
N GLY A 204 -8.64 -18.85 4.00
CA GLY A 204 -8.13 -19.31 2.70
C GLY A 204 -6.64 -19.61 2.72
N LEU A 205 -5.82 -18.73 3.32
CA LEU A 205 -4.38 -18.96 3.49
C LEU A 205 -4.11 -20.25 4.29
N GLN A 206 -4.82 -20.45 5.40
CA GLN A 206 -4.71 -21.68 6.20
C GLN A 206 -5.14 -22.92 5.42
N ALA A 207 -6.25 -22.85 4.66
CA ALA A 207 -6.76 -23.94 3.85
C ALA A 207 -5.78 -24.33 2.72
N GLU A 208 -4.98 -23.40 2.23
CA GLU A 208 -3.91 -23.68 1.24
C GLU A 208 -2.56 -24.04 1.89
N GLY A 209 -2.51 -24.18 3.21
CA GLY A 209 -1.29 -24.52 3.94
C GLY A 209 -0.27 -23.38 3.99
N ILE A 210 -0.68 -22.15 3.74
CA ILE A 210 0.17 -20.97 3.76
C ILE A 210 0.18 -20.39 5.18
N HIS A 211 1.29 -20.55 5.89
CA HIS A 211 1.48 -19.97 7.22
C HIS A 211 1.96 -18.52 7.12
N TYR A 212 1.00 -17.60 7.10
CA TYR A 212 1.25 -16.18 6.84
C TYR A 212 1.56 -15.43 8.14
N VAL A 213 2.80 -15.07 8.38
CA VAL A 213 3.23 -14.20 9.48
C VAL A 213 3.67 -12.86 8.91
N GLY A 214 2.98 -11.78 9.25
CA GLY A 214 3.33 -10.45 8.75
C GLY A 214 2.11 -9.58 8.44
N PHE A 215 2.36 -8.49 7.76
CA PHE A 215 1.31 -7.55 7.36
C PHE A 215 0.62 -8.01 6.07
N ILE A 216 -0.70 -7.86 6.04
CA ILE A 216 -1.52 -7.91 4.83
C ILE A 216 -2.12 -6.53 4.66
N PHE A 217 -1.69 -5.80 3.65
CA PHE A 217 -2.36 -4.61 3.17
C PHE A 217 -3.49 -5.05 2.23
N ILE A 218 -4.67 -4.53 2.44
CA ILE A 218 -5.86 -4.81 1.65
C ILE A 218 -6.33 -3.48 1.06
N GLY A 219 -6.08 -3.27 -0.23
CA GLY A 219 -6.66 -2.15 -0.98
C GLY A 219 -8.13 -2.44 -1.25
N LEU A 220 -9.01 -1.58 -0.79
CA LEU A 220 -10.45 -1.73 -0.90
C LEU A 220 -11.09 -0.60 -1.68
N MET A 221 -12.11 -0.94 -2.46
CA MET A 221 -13.12 -0.01 -2.94
C MET A 221 -14.37 -0.15 -2.05
N ASN A 222 -14.82 0.95 -1.46
CA ASN A 222 -16.15 1.03 -0.85
C ASN A 222 -17.16 1.32 -1.94
N ASP A 223 -17.81 0.25 -2.43
CA ASP A 223 -18.86 0.32 -3.43
C ASP A 223 -20.22 0.34 -2.73
N GLU A 224 -20.75 1.54 -2.50
CA GLU A 224 -22.05 1.77 -1.82
C GLU A 224 -22.19 1.00 -0.49
N GLY A 225 -21.14 1.00 0.33
CA GLY A 225 -21.11 0.31 1.62
C GLY A 225 -20.75 -1.17 1.53
N ASN A 226 -20.30 -1.67 0.39
CA ASN A 226 -19.79 -3.03 0.21
C ASN A 226 -18.28 -2.99 -0.05
N PRO A 227 -17.48 -3.71 0.76
CA PRO A 227 -16.04 -3.76 0.53
C PRO A 227 -15.69 -4.68 -0.62
N MET A 228 -15.02 -4.15 -1.65
CA MET A 228 -14.52 -4.90 -2.79
C MET A 228 -12.99 -4.81 -2.81
N VAL A 229 -12.30 -5.95 -2.80
CA VAL A 229 -10.83 -5.96 -2.82
C VAL A 229 -10.30 -5.58 -4.20
N ILE A 230 -9.45 -4.56 -4.23
CA ILE A 230 -8.72 -4.10 -5.41
C ILE A 230 -7.43 -4.93 -5.58
N GLU A 231 -6.68 -5.07 -4.47
CA GLU A 231 -5.39 -5.77 -4.43
C GLU A 231 -4.98 -6.10 -3.00
N TYR A 232 -4.06 -7.05 -2.86
CA TYR A 232 -3.29 -7.28 -1.64
C TYR A 232 -1.86 -6.80 -1.81
N ASN A 233 -1.25 -6.36 -0.69
CA ASN A 233 0.21 -6.21 -0.59
C ASN A 233 0.71 -6.95 0.66
N ALA A 234 1.89 -7.55 0.56
CA ALA A 234 2.47 -8.40 1.61
C ALA A 234 3.25 -7.59 2.68
N ARG A 235 3.01 -6.30 2.74
CA ARG A 235 3.70 -5.33 3.61
C ARG A 235 2.77 -4.15 3.91
N MET A 236 3.26 -3.20 4.71
CA MET A 236 2.56 -1.94 4.93
C MET A 236 2.63 -1.02 3.70
N GLY A 237 1.68 -0.09 3.57
CA GLY A 237 1.68 0.91 2.51
C GLY A 237 2.63 2.08 2.79
N ASP A 238 3.00 2.81 1.75
CA ASP A 238 3.77 4.05 1.80
C ASP A 238 3.10 5.07 0.85
N PRO A 239 2.39 6.12 1.38
CA PRO A 239 2.62 6.74 2.70
C PRO A 239 1.59 6.39 3.80
N GLU A 240 0.89 5.27 3.75
CA GLU A 240 -0.08 4.93 4.79
C GLU A 240 0.57 4.59 6.13
N THR A 241 1.76 3.99 6.12
CA THR A 241 2.54 3.69 7.34
C THR A 241 2.73 4.93 8.20
N GLU A 242 2.95 6.09 7.59
CA GLU A 242 3.20 7.37 8.26
C GLU A 242 1.96 7.94 8.97
N VAL A 243 0.78 7.39 8.73
CA VAL A 243 -0.45 7.76 9.46
C VAL A 243 -0.96 6.63 10.36
N VAL A 244 -0.68 5.37 10.01
CA VAL A 244 -1.12 4.20 10.77
C VAL A 244 -0.28 4.01 12.04
N LEU A 245 1.06 3.93 11.90
CA LEU A 245 1.95 3.66 13.04
C LEU A 245 1.87 4.73 14.14
N PRO A 246 1.81 6.04 13.85
CA PRO A 246 1.65 7.06 14.90
C PRO A 246 0.34 6.95 15.69
N ARG A 247 -0.65 6.22 15.18
CA ARG A 247 -1.90 5.95 15.86
C ARG A 247 -1.87 4.67 16.71
N ILE A 248 -0.85 3.83 16.60
CA ILE A 248 -0.70 2.64 17.44
C ILE A 248 -0.06 3.06 18.76
N LYS A 249 -0.77 2.84 19.89
CA LYS A 249 -0.26 3.09 21.25
C LYS A 249 0.38 1.86 21.88
N THR A 250 -0.02 0.68 21.45
CA THR A 250 0.63 -0.57 21.84
C THR A 250 2.10 -0.52 21.46
N ASP A 251 2.99 -0.94 22.36
CA ASP A 251 4.41 -1.04 22.06
C ASP A 251 4.65 -1.85 20.79
N PHE A 252 5.27 -1.21 19.80
CA PHE A 252 5.39 -1.77 18.45
C PHE A 252 6.32 -2.99 18.43
N VAL A 253 7.42 -2.95 19.23
CA VAL A 253 8.33 -4.11 19.29
C VAL A 253 7.64 -5.30 19.94
N ARG A 254 6.88 -5.06 21.02
CA ARG A 254 6.07 -6.11 21.66
C ARG A 254 5.02 -6.69 20.70
N LEU A 255 4.38 -5.86 19.89
CA LEU A 255 3.41 -6.30 18.88
C LEU A 255 4.08 -7.20 17.83
N MET A 256 5.24 -6.78 17.31
CA MET A 256 6.00 -7.56 16.32
C MET A 256 6.54 -8.89 16.90
N LEU A 257 7.01 -8.87 18.13
CA LEU A 257 7.42 -10.10 18.81
C LEU A 257 6.25 -11.07 19.00
N ALA A 258 5.07 -10.56 19.35
CA ALA A 258 3.88 -11.39 19.47
C ALA A 258 3.48 -12.01 18.12
N ALA A 259 3.56 -11.26 17.03
CA ALA A 259 3.32 -11.76 15.68
C ALA A 259 4.32 -12.89 15.32
N ALA A 260 5.62 -12.66 15.55
CA ALA A 260 6.65 -13.64 15.26
C ALA A 260 6.54 -14.91 16.14
N ASP A 261 5.95 -14.82 17.32
CA ASP A 261 5.80 -15.93 18.30
C ASP A 261 4.45 -16.63 18.25
N GLY A 262 3.54 -16.27 17.34
CA GLY A 262 2.18 -16.85 17.27
C GLY A 262 1.32 -16.50 18.48
N LYS A 263 1.43 -15.28 19.01
CA LYS A 263 0.81 -14.83 20.27
C LYS A 263 0.00 -13.55 20.14
N LEU A 264 -0.51 -13.23 18.96
CA LEU A 264 -1.34 -12.03 18.76
C LEU A 264 -2.65 -12.09 19.57
N ASP A 265 -3.15 -13.27 19.87
CA ASP A 265 -4.29 -13.49 20.76
C ASP A 265 -4.08 -12.92 22.18
N LYS A 266 -2.83 -12.75 22.61
CA LYS A 266 -2.46 -12.17 23.91
C LYS A 266 -2.29 -10.65 23.87
N ILE A 267 -2.44 -10.03 22.70
CA ILE A 267 -2.27 -8.59 22.51
C ILE A 267 -3.62 -7.90 22.39
N LYS A 268 -3.87 -6.95 23.27
CA LYS A 268 -4.95 -5.99 23.09
C LYS A 268 -4.39 -4.76 22.39
N LEU A 269 -4.71 -4.59 21.12
CA LEU A 269 -4.28 -3.43 20.36
C LEU A 269 -4.95 -2.16 20.93
N SER A 270 -4.13 -1.16 21.26
CA SER A 270 -4.58 0.16 21.71
C SER A 270 -4.26 1.20 20.66
N ILE A 271 -5.29 1.93 20.22
CA ILE A 271 -5.19 2.92 19.15
C ILE A 271 -5.36 4.33 19.72
N ASN A 272 -4.58 5.28 19.22
CA ASN A 272 -4.72 6.70 19.53
C ASN A 272 -5.98 7.24 18.81
N PRO A 273 -6.91 7.88 19.52
CA PRO A 273 -8.12 8.43 18.90
C PRO A 273 -7.86 9.67 18.03
N LYS A 274 -6.67 10.25 18.07
CA LYS A 274 -6.30 11.37 17.19
C LYS A 274 -6.34 10.95 15.73
N SER A 275 -6.76 11.87 14.87
CA SER A 275 -6.53 11.76 13.43
C SER A 275 -5.06 12.03 13.11
N ALA A 276 -4.54 11.31 12.12
CA ALA A 276 -3.22 11.51 11.53
C ALA A 276 -3.38 11.84 10.03
N VAL A 277 -2.66 12.84 9.57
CA VAL A 277 -2.61 13.22 8.15
C VAL A 277 -1.15 13.41 7.78
N THR A 278 -0.71 12.73 6.74
CA THR A 278 0.63 12.93 6.18
C THR A 278 0.57 13.65 4.85
N THR A 279 1.48 14.59 4.65
CA THR A 279 1.70 15.28 3.38
C THR A 279 3.10 14.93 2.89
N MET A 280 3.19 14.33 1.72
CA MET A 280 4.46 14.04 1.07
C MET A 280 4.98 15.29 0.37
N VAL A 281 6.21 15.69 0.69
CA VAL A 281 6.94 16.74 -0.03
C VAL A 281 7.88 16.08 -1.02
N VAL A 282 7.75 16.46 -2.29
CA VAL A 282 8.44 15.81 -3.42
C VAL A 282 9.38 16.77 -4.14
N ALA A 283 10.36 16.21 -4.83
CA ALA A 283 11.26 16.95 -5.71
C ALA A 283 10.51 17.49 -6.93
N GLY A 284 10.89 18.68 -7.40
CA GLY A 284 10.29 19.27 -8.60
C GLY A 284 10.59 18.43 -9.83
N GLY A 285 9.53 18.09 -10.57
CA GLY A 285 9.56 17.17 -11.71
C GLY A 285 9.02 15.77 -11.42
N TYR A 286 8.98 15.35 -10.13
CA TYR A 286 8.38 14.06 -9.76
C TYR A 286 6.90 13.98 -10.20
N PRO A 287 6.39 12.84 -10.71
CA PRO A 287 6.99 11.48 -10.76
C PRO A 287 7.88 11.21 -11.97
N GLU A 288 8.09 12.19 -12.84
CA GLU A 288 8.98 12.09 -14.00
C GLU A 288 10.43 12.38 -13.59
N GLU A 289 11.21 13.09 -14.43
CA GLU A 289 12.60 13.42 -14.15
C GLU A 289 12.73 14.49 -13.05
N TYR A 290 13.53 14.21 -12.04
CA TYR A 290 13.82 15.11 -10.93
C TYR A 290 15.30 15.14 -10.58
N LYS A 291 15.75 16.25 -10.00
CA LYS A 291 17.12 16.41 -9.52
C LYS A 291 17.26 15.92 -8.08
N LYS A 292 18.44 15.40 -7.75
CA LYS A 292 18.88 15.01 -6.41
C LYS A 292 20.01 15.93 -5.94
N GLY A 293 20.29 15.93 -4.63
CA GLY A 293 21.43 16.64 -4.06
C GLY A 293 21.12 18.08 -3.60
N ASP A 294 19.87 18.53 -3.63
CA ASP A 294 19.52 19.85 -3.08
C ASP A 294 19.61 19.83 -1.56
N LEU A 295 20.33 20.79 -0.97
CA LEU A 295 20.42 20.95 0.48
C LEU A 295 19.05 21.32 1.05
N MET A 296 18.71 20.70 2.18
CA MET A 296 17.41 20.85 2.83
C MET A 296 17.52 21.63 4.15
N GLU A 297 16.53 22.51 4.38
CA GLU A 297 16.25 23.04 5.72
C GLU A 297 15.02 22.27 6.27
N ILE A 298 15.26 21.54 7.36
CA ILE A 298 14.23 20.73 8.02
C ILE A 298 14.04 21.32 9.43
N PRO A 299 12.92 22.01 9.71
CA PRO A 299 12.67 22.58 11.02
C PRO A 299 12.34 21.47 12.02
N GLU A 300 12.58 21.75 13.31
CA GLU A 300 12.16 20.84 14.38
C GLU A 300 10.65 20.60 14.34
N ALA A 301 10.27 19.33 14.55
CA ALA A 301 8.89 18.93 14.70
C ALA A 301 8.35 19.38 16.06
N ASP A 302 7.11 19.83 16.10
CA ASP A 302 6.42 20.07 17.37
C ASP A 302 5.82 18.75 17.92
N LYS A 303 5.28 18.81 19.16
CA LYS A 303 4.80 17.65 19.92
C LYS A 303 3.81 16.75 19.15
N ASP A 304 3.06 17.32 18.20
CA ASP A 304 2.01 16.61 17.46
C ASP A 304 2.34 16.49 15.96
N THR A 305 3.61 16.61 15.61
CA THR A 305 4.08 16.37 14.24
C THR A 305 5.22 15.36 14.24
N VAL A 306 5.25 14.54 13.21
CA VAL A 306 6.32 13.55 12.98
C VAL A 306 6.89 13.81 11.59
N VAL A 307 8.21 13.76 11.49
CA VAL A 307 8.96 13.93 10.25
C VAL A 307 9.55 12.57 9.86
N PHE A 308 9.14 12.05 8.71
CA PHE A 308 9.67 10.81 8.17
C PHE A 308 10.56 11.12 6.97
N HIS A 309 11.82 10.73 7.06
CA HIS A 309 12.75 10.79 5.94
C HIS A 309 12.44 9.67 4.94
N ALA A 310 12.22 10.03 3.67
CA ALA A 310 12.05 9.09 2.56
C ALA A 310 13.27 9.19 1.63
N GLY A 311 13.18 9.91 0.53
CA GLY A 311 14.29 10.13 -0.39
C GLY A 311 15.26 11.22 0.08
N THR A 312 15.91 11.03 1.19
CA THR A 312 16.94 11.93 1.75
C THR A 312 18.26 11.20 1.95
N LYS A 313 19.35 11.96 2.00
CA LYS A 313 20.69 11.46 2.30
C LYS A 313 21.42 12.44 3.23
N SER A 314 22.05 11.94 4.29
CA SER A 314 22.96 12.73 5.12
C SER A 314 24.31 12.88 4.44
N THR A 315 24.87 14.08 4.46
CA THR A 315 26.18 14.43 3.90
C THR A 315 26.94 15.31 4.90
N GLU A 316 28.22 15.63 4.62
CA GLU A 316 29.03 16.52 5.44
C GLU A 316 28.45 17.94 5.53
N VAL A 317 27.71 18.39 4.52
CA VAL A 317 27.09 19.73 4.47
C VAL A 317 25.66 19.76 4.98
N GLY A 318 25.12 18.60 5.41
CA GLY A 318 23.74 18.48 5.91
C GLY A 318 22.93 17.45 5.16
N VAL A 319 21.60 17.48 5.35
CA VAL A 319 20.68 16.57 4.67
C VAL A 319 20.34 17.11 3.28
N VAL A 320 20.41 16.23 2.27
CA VAL A 320 20.11 16.55 0.88
C VAL A 320 19.01 15.66 0.32
N THR A 321 18.31 16.12 -0.73
CA THR A 321 17.35 15.31 -1.49
C THR A 321 18.06 14.16 -2.21
N ASN A 322 17.47 12.95 -2.17
CA ASN A 322 18.02 11.77 -2.84
C ASN A 322 16.95 10.89 -3.52
N GLY A 323 15.71 11.35 -3.58
CA GLY A 323 14.58 10.65 -4.19
C GLY A 323 13.51 11.60 -4.69
N GLY A 324 12.52 11.10 -5.40
CA GLY A 324 11.37 11.85 -5.86
C GLY A 324 10.45 12.25 -4.72
N ARG A 325 9.96 11.27 -3.92
CA ARG A 325 9.34 11.52 -2.62
C ARG A 325 10.46 11.73 -1.61
N VAL A 326 10.53 12.92 -1.05
CA VAL A 326 11.70 13.37 -0.28
C VAL A 326 11.47 13.19 1.22
N ILE A 327 10.35 13.69 1.72
CA ILE A 327 10.05 13.73 3.15
C ILE A 327 8.54 13.75 3.39
N ALA A 328 8.07 12.99 4.37
CA ALA A 328 6.67 12.95 4.76
C ALA A 328 6.47 13.67 6.11
N LEU A 329 5.46 14.50 6.18
CA LEU A 329 5.14 15.33 7.34
C LEU A 329 3.79 14.90 7.90
N THR A 330 3.79 14.21 9.02
CA THR A 330 2.55 13.74 9.65
C THR A 330 2.13 14.66 10.78
N GLY A 331 0.94 15.23 10.66
CA GLY A 331 0.29 15.97 11.74
C GLY A 331 -0.71 15.11 12.50
N LEU A 332 -0.68 15.16 13.83
CA LEU A 332 -1.65 14.52 14.71
C LEU A 332 -2.60 15.56 15.30
N GLY A 333 -3.90 15.34 15.24
CA GLY A 333 -4.92 16.27 15.72
C GLY A 333 -6.11 15.57 16.37
N ARG A 334 -6.81 16.26 17.29
CA ARG A 334 -8.09 15.75 17.84
C ARG A 334 -9.18 15.66 16.78
N THR A 335 -9.06 16.44 15.73
CA THR A 335 -9.90 16.42 14.54
C THR A 335 -9.04 16.27 13.30
N MET A 336 -9.60 15.78 12.20
CA MET A 336 -8.92 15.70 10.91
C MET A 336 -8.45 17.06 10.44
N THR A 337 -9.29 18.09 10.57
CA THR A 337 -8.93 19.48 10.23
C THR A 337 -7.67 19.96 10.98
N ALA A 338 -7.54 19.62 12.27
CA ALA A 338 -6.36 19.98 13.05
C ALA A 338 -5.11 19.21 12.58
N ALA A 339 -5.25 17.93 12.23
CA ALA A 339 -4.17 17.12 11.68
C ALA A 339 -3.69 17.65 10.32
N VAL A 340 -4.61 17.94 9.40
CA VAL A 340 -4.32 18.59 8.10
C VAL A 340 -3.54 19.89 8.28
N LYS A 341 -4.02 20.79 9.15
CA LYS A 341 -3.33 22.07 9.40
C LYS A 341 -1.89 21.90 9.88
N LYS A 342 -1.64 20.92 10.76
CA LYS A 342 -0.29 20.63 11.29
C LYS A 342 0.63 20.07 10.23
N SER A 343 0.19 19.03 9.49
CA SER A 343 0.92 18.43 8.39
C SER A 343 1.33 19.47 7.35
N GLN A 344 0.37 20.26 6.86
CA GLN A 344 0.62 21.29 5.86
C GLN A 344 1.50 22.44 6.37
N LYS A 345 1.34 22.84 7.66
CA LYS A 345 2.21 23.84 8.27
C LYS A 345 3.68 23.40 8.24
N MET A 346 3.94 22.11 8.56
CA MET A 346 5.28 21.55 8.50
C MET A 346 5.78 21.45 7.05
N ALA A 347 4.96 20.96 6.11
CA ALA A 347 5.32 20.89 4.69
C ALA A 347 5.70 22.25 4.09
N LYS A 348 5.02 23.32 4.50
CA LYS A 348 5.37 24.70 4.11
C LYS A 348 6.75 25.12 4.62
N LYS A 349 7.15 24.71 5.82
CA LYS A 349 8.43 25.10 6.46
C LYS A 349 9.63 24.34 5.89
N ILE A 350 9.47 23.13 5.35
CA ILE A 350 10.55 22.43 4.65
C ILE A 350 11.03 23.28 3.50
N LYS A 351 12.36 23.42 3.34
CA LYS A 351 12.93 24.15 2.21
C LYS A 351 13.94 23.28 1.47
N PHE A 352 13.79 23.21 0.18
CA PHE A 352 14.75 22.80 -0.83
C PHE A 352 14.27 23.29 -2.20
N LYS A 353 15.12 23.21 -3.21
CA LYS A 353 14.87 23.82 -4.53
C LYS A 353 13.73 23.10 -5.26
N LYS A 354 12.77 23.88 -5.78
CA LYS A 354 11.61 23.40 -6.56
C LYS A 354 10.76 22.34 -5.85
N LYS A 355 10.67 22.36 -4.50
CA LYS A 355 9.77 21.47 -3.78
C LYS A 355 8.33 21.60 -4.22
N TYR A 356 7.60 20.51 -4.18
CA TYR A 356 6.16 20.47 -4.40
C TYR A 356 5.47 19.60 -3.33
N PHE A 357 4.24 19.89 -3.00
CA PHE A 357 3.33 19.05 -2.20
C PHE A 357 1.88 19.47 -2.45
N ARG A 358 0.95 18.53 -2.32
CA ARG A 358 -0.49 18.79 -2.44
C ARG A 358 -1.01 19.49 -1.17
N LYS A 359 -1.89 20.49 -1.38
CA LYS A 359 -2.52 21.24 -0.28
C LYS A 359 -3.91 20.73 0.09
N ASP A 360 -4.45 19.82 -0.69
CA ASP A 360 -5.80 19.28 -0.58
C ASP A 360 -5.90 17.92 0.13
N ILE A 361 -4.78 17.34 0.61
CA ILE A 361 -4.78 16.06 1.33
C ILE A 361 -5.76 16.11 2.50
N GLY A 362 -6.75 15.20 2.50
CA GLY A 362 -7.79 15.08 3.52
C GLY A 362 -8.97 16.04 3.37
N LEU A 363 -8.94 16.99 2.44
CA LEU A 363 -10.05 17.96 2.30
C LEU A 363 -11.30 17.34 1.68
N ASP A 364 -11.14 16.37 0.79
CA ASP A 364 -12.24 15.59 0.18
C ASP A 364 -13.04 14.76 1.19
N LEU A 365 -12.42 14.44 2.32
CA LEU A 365 -13.04 13.65 3.39
C LEU A 365 -13.85 14.49 4.38
N MET A 366 -13.73 15.83 4.35
CA MET A 366 -14.42 16.72 5.28
C MET A 366 -15.96 16.60 5.18
N LYS A 367 -16.49 16.24 4.02
CA LYS A 367 -17.93 16.02 3.79
C LYS A 367 -18.51 14.79 4.50
N TYR A 368 -17.66 13.93 5.11
CA TYR A 368 -18.06 12.74 5.85
C TYR A 368 -17.86 12.91 7.37
N LEU A 369 -17.59 14.14 7.85
CA LEU A 369 -17.31 14.42 9.27
C LEU A 369 -18.51 14.98 10.04
N ASP A 370 -19.68 15.02 9.45
CA ASP A 370 -20.92 15.54 10.07
C ASP A 370 -21.54 14.54 11.06
#